data_e7cfe7b639ddb56173314c504a78ba06
#
_entry.id   e7cfe7b639ddb56173314c504a78ba06
#
_cell.length_a   1.000
_cell.length_b   1.000
_cell.length_c   1.000
_cell.angle_alpha   90.00
_cell.angle_beta   90.00
_cell.angle_gamma   90.00
#
_symmetry.space_group_name_H-M   'P 1'
#
loop_
_entity.id
_entity.type
_entity.pdbx_description
1 polymer ?
#
loop_
_entity_poly.entity_id
_entity_poly.type
_entity_poly.pdbx_seq_one_letter_code
_entity_poly.pdbx_strand_id
1 'polypeptide(L)'
;MSAAILLDGCSLTREQLVAVAKGASVQLDGGALRAVARAADFLAEQVRREEPIYGVSTGFGSNADKLLGAHPLRDELQGATPSGRSLHEELQRNLIVTHAVCVGEPFAADVVRAMLCIRINTLLRGHSGIRVETLQALAAMLNAGVVPVVPQLGSVGASGDLAPLSHLAIVLLGGGEAFLEGERMPGAQALQRAGLQPVSLSYKEGLALNNGTAQMLATGVLALQKLDDLLDTADLAAAMTIDAFAGRLGAFAEEVHALRPHPGQLQTAANLRALLQGSTLADIPYHLVPKFRQWLPSSWDTAESQSLGFDIGWDWVPLSQRHGREKFYRRFKPFRGGKKHQPQDSYSLRCIPQVHGAVRDAVEQAKRVLDIELNAVTDNPLVFPDAQAEHVEQQVISAGHFHGMPLALAMSYVKAAIPVLASISERRLNKLVDPATNDGLPAFLIGNEDGTESGFMIVQYTAAAIVNDLTSRAMPASVYSIPTSANAEDHVSMGANEARHVLAMADDLGKVLALELYTAAQALDLRRDMINAARGLADRVDAEGFAAKVQGGPLPSADDRAGFIAEVDAMRAELSAAEPFHPGAAVARAHAALREAIPFLERDRALDDEVATAVRLVAEGSLLAASRRA
;
A
#
# COMPACT_ATOMS: atom_id res chain seq x y z
N MET A 1 -0.52 8.66 27.71
CA MET A 1 0.44 7.61 27.34
C MET A 1 -0.38 6.35 27.10
N SER A 2 -0.30 5.73 25.92
CA SER A 2 -0.91 4.41 25.70
C SER A 2 -0.27 3.38 26.62
N ALA A 3 -1.04 2.36 27.05
CA ALA A 3 -0.49 1.27 27.87
C ALA A 3 0.65 0.58 27.11
N ALA A 4 1.71 0.17 27.83
CA ALA A 4 2.81 -0.57 27.23
C ALA A 4 2.31 -1.91 26.66
N ILE A 5 2.82 -2.32 25.51
CA ILE A 5 2.48 -3.58 24.86
C ILE A 5 3.26 -4.71 25.55
N LEU A 6 2.53 -5.69 26.08
CA LEU A 6 3.11 -6.86 26.70
C LEU A 6 3.62 -7.82 25.63
N LEU A 7 4.91 -8.16 25.67
CA LEU A 7 5.54 -9.16 24.81
C LEU A 7 5.76 -10.45 25.62
N ASP A 8 5.22 -11.55 25.12
CA ASP A 8 5.30 -12.88 25.75
C ASP A 8 5.95 -13.95 24.84
N GLY A 9 6.33 -13.55 23.63
CA GLY A 9 6.87 -14.42 22.59
C GLY A 9 5.83 -15.19 21.76
N CYS A 10 4.52 -15.09 22.10
CA CYS A 10 3.49 -15.96 21.55
C CYS A 10 2.26 -15.24 20.97
N SER A 11 1.98 -14.00 21.40
CA SER A 11 0.70 -13.35 21.16
C SER A 11 0.81 -11.97 20.48
N LEU A 12 1.98 -11.62 19.95
CA LEU A 12 2.18 -10.36 19.24
C LEU A 12 1.32 -10.32 17.97
N THR A 13 0.50 -9.26 17.83
CA THR A 13 -0.30 -9.02 16.63
C THR A 13 0.33 -7.98 15.72
N ARG A 14 -0.11 -7.92 14.46
CA ARG A 14 0.36 -6.90 13.50
C ARG A 14 0.03 -5.48 13.96
N GLU A 15 -1.16 -5.28 14.54
CA GLU A 15 -1.61 -3.98 15.06
C GLU A 15 -0.74 -3.52 16.24
N GLN A 16 -0.38 -4.45 17.13
CA GLN A 16 0.54 -4.17 18.24
C GLN A 16 1.94 -3.82 17.72
N LEU A 17 2.44 -4.56 16.73
CA LEU A 17 3.74 -4.25 16.11
C LEU A 17 3.73 -2.86 15.45
N VAL A 18 2.67 -2.51 14.72
CA VAL A 18 2.50 -1.17 14.13
C VAL A 18 2.45 -0.08 15.21
N ALA A 19 1.80 -0.34 16.34
CA ALA A 19 1.80 0.61 17.45
C ALA A 19 3.20 0.81 18.04
N VAL A 20 4.02 -0.26 18.19
CA VAL A 20 5.42 -0.15 18.62
C VAL A 20 6.26 0.59 17.57
N ALA A 21 6.06 0.32 16.30
CA ALA A 21 6.71 1.04 15.21
C ALA A 21 6.45 2.56 15.30
N LYS A 22 5.22 2.95 15.65
CA LYS A 22 4.79 4.35 15.83
C LYS A 22 5.14 4.95 17.20
N GLY A 23 5.88 4.25 18.05
CA GLY A 23 6.42 4.82 19.31
C GLY A 23 5.84 4.24 20.60
N ALA A 24 4.93 3.26 20.57
CA ALA A 24 4.50 2.58 21.78
C ALA A 24 5.66 1.87 22.47
N SER A 25 5.65 1.85 23.82
CA SER A 25 6.60 1.12 24.63
C SER A 25 6.22 -0.35 24.77
N VAL A 26 7.19 -1.19 25.16
CA VAL A 26 6.99 -2.62 25.39
C VAL A 26 7.31 -3.00 26.84
N GLN A 27 6.65 -4.05 27.32
CA GLN A 27 6.91 -4.69 28.60
C GLN A 27 7.15 -6.18 28.35
N LEU A 28 8.12 -6.78 29.04
CA LEU A 28 8.46 -8.19 28.90
C LEU A 28 7.67 -9.02 29.93
N ASP A 29 7.07 -10.13 29.48
CA ASP A 29 6.34 -11.05 30.36
C ASP A 29 7.30 -11.78 31.30
N GLY A 30 6.96 -11.83 32.59
CA GLY A 30 7.78 -12.47 33.60
C GLY A 30 7.88 -14.00 33.48
N GLY A 31 6.86 -14.64 32.90
CA GLY A 31 6.87 -16.08 32.60
C GLY A 31 7.82 -16.41 31.45
N ALA A 32 7.77 -15.61 30.38
CA ALA A 32 8.69 -15.71 29.25
C ALA A 32 10.14 -15.47 29.67
N LEU A 33 10.41 -14.47 30.53
CA LEU A 33 11.77 -14.21 31.07
C LEU A 33 12.32 -15.40 31.85
N ARG A 34 11.49 -16.14 32.60
CA ARG A 34 11.93 -17.38 33.27
C ARG A 34 12.33 -18.48 32.29
N ALA A 35 11.64 -18.59 31.15
CA ALA A 35 12.01 -19.54 30.08
C ALA A 35 13.35 -19.14 29.44
N VAL A 36 13.56 -17.84 29.19
CA VAL A 36 14.82 -17.28 28.69
C VAL A 36 15.97 -17.61 29.66
N ALA A 37 15.79 -17.38 30.98
CA ALA A 37 16.80 -17.70 32.00
C ALA A 37 17.18 -19.18 31.96
N ARG A 38 16.20 -20.11 31.95
CA ARG A 38 16.49 -21.55 31.90
C ARG A 38 17.32 -21.95 30.68
N ALA A 39 17.04 -21.40 29.51
CA ALA A 39 17.82 -21.70 28.31
C ALA A 39 19.26 -21.14 28.38
N ALA A 40 19.43 -19.95 28.92
CA ALA A 40 20.73 -19.35 29.12
C ALA A 40 21.58 -20.13 30.15
N ASP A 41 20.98 -20.49 31.29
CA ASP A 41 21.65 -21.29 32.36
C ASP A 41 22.03 -22.68 31.83
N PHE A 42 21.16 -23.31 31.04
CA PHE A 42 21.46 -24.58 30.40
C PHE A 42 22.69 -24.49 29.49
N LEU A 43 22.76 -23.51 28.60
CA LEU A 43 23.93 -23.33 27.73
C LEU A 43 25.20 -23.03 28.52
N ALA A 44 25.14 -22.20 29.55
CA ALA A 44 26.28 -21.90 30.41
C ALA A 44 26.82 -23.17 31.09
N GLU A 45 25.94 -24.12 31.46
CA GLU A 45 26.36 -25.41 32.03
C GLU A 45 27.01 -26.30 30.97
N GLN A 46 26.46 -26.36 29.71
CA GLN A 46 27.07 -27.17 28.66
C GLN A 46 28.47 -26.66 28.27
N VAL A 47 28.65 -25.33 28.21
CA VAL A 47 29.98 -24.74 27.98
C VAL A 47 30.97 -25.11 29.08
N ARG A 48 30.55 -25.13 30.38
CA ARG A 48 31.40 -25.58 31.48
C ARG A 48 31.79 -27.06 31.36
N ARG A 49 30.95 -27.87 30.71
CA ARG A 49 31.26 -29.29 30.43
C ARG A 49 32.09 -29.49 29.17
N GLU A 50 32.49 -28.39 28.49
CA GLU A 50 33.30 -28.42 27.27
C GLU A 50 32.61 -29.11 26.09
N GLU A 51 31.26 -29.16 26.07
CA GLU A 51 30.50 -29.75 24.98
C GLU A 51 30.66 -28.96 23.65
N PRO A 52 30.89 -29.65 22.50
CA PRO A 52 31.02 -28.98 21.22
C PRO A 52 29.65 -28.54 20.69
N ILE A 53 29.38 -27.24 20.74
CA ILE A 53 28.12 -26.65 20.31
C ILE A 53 28.40 -25.60 19.24
N TYR A 54 27.74 -25.72 18.08
CA TYR A 54 27.84 -24.79 16.95
C TYR A 54 27.62 -23.33 17.39
N GLY A 55 28.58 -22.48 17.10
CA GLY A 55 28.52 -21.06 17.40
C GLY A 55 28.50 -20.68 18.88
N VAL A 56 28.72 -21.63 19.78
CA VAL A 56 28.84 -21.45 21.23
C VAL A 56 30.27 -21.78 21.66
N SER A 57 30.70 -23.02 21.44
CA SER A 57 32.06 -23.48 21.67
C SER A 57 32.86 -23.80 20.39
N THR A 58 32.23 -23.62 19.21
CA THR A 58 32.85 -23.69 17.87
C THR A 58 32.75 -22.35 17.15
N GLY A 59 33.46 -22.19 16.02
CA GLY A 59 33.27 -21.09 15.09
C GLY A 59 31.94 -21.15 14.32
N PHE A 60 31.75 -20.22 13.37
CA PHE A 60 30.53 -20.07 12.56
C PHE A 60 30.79 -20.42 11.09
N GLY A 61 29.73 -20.83 10.39
CA GLY A 61 29.75 -21.08 8.94
C GLY A 61 30.87 -22.07 8.57
N SER A 62 31.77 -21.69 7.66
CA SER A 62 32.93 -22.50 7.24
C SER A 62 33.97 -22.73 8.34
N ASN A 63 33.84 -22.13 9.51
CA ASN A 63 34.69 -22.36 10.69
C ASN A 63 34.00 -23.22 11.76
N ALA A 64 32.88 -23.86 11.48
CA ALA A 64 32.10 -24.64 12.42
C ALA A 64 32.86 -25.86 13.00
N ASP A 65 33.86 -26.37 12.29
CA ASP A 65 34.75 -27.46 12.68
C ASP A 65 35.87 -27.04 13.65
N LYS A 66 36.04 -25.73 13.90
CA LYS A 66 37.09 -25.19 14.75
C LYS A 66 36.58 -24.99 16.18
N LEU A 67 37.01 -25.86 17.08
CA LEU A 67 36.75 -25.71 18.53
C LEU A 67 37.50 -24.51 19.10
N LEU A 68 36.82 -23.67 19.89
CA LEU A 68 37.44 -22.55 20.58
C LEU A 68 38.47 -23.06 21.60
N GLY A 69 39.69 -22.58 21.47
CA GLY A 69 40.79 -22.92 22.38
C GLY A 69 41.46 -24.27 22.14
N ALA A 70 41.12 -25.01 21.09
CA ALA A 70 41.81 -26.27 20.72
C ALA A 70 43.13 -26.08 19.94
N HIS A 71 43.57 -24.84 19.71
CA HIS A 71 44.81 -24.54 18.97
C HIS A 71 46.04 -24.80 19.84
N PRO A 72 47.14 -25.41 19.30
CA PRO A 72 48.36 -25.71 20.04
C PRO A 72 49.09 -24.51 20.70
N LEU A 73 48.79 -23.28 20.28
CA LEU A 73 49.30 -22.04 20.87
C LEU A 73 48.53 -21.59 22.12
N ARG A 74 47.59 -22.39 22.63
CA ARG A 74 46.79 -22.05 23.81
C ARG A 74 47.61 -21.83 25.07
N ASP A 75 48.75 -22.52 25.24
CA ASP A 75 49.63 -22.40 26.41
C ASP A 75 50.38 -21.06 26.44
N GLU A 76 50.55 -20.40 25.28
CA GLU A 76 51.17 -19.07 25.21
C GLU A 76 50.13 -17.93 25.38
N LEU A 77 48.83 -18.22 25.22
CA LEU A 77 47.72 -17.27 25.33
C LEU A 77 46.87 -17.49 26.58
N GLN A 78 47.47 -17.97 27.66
CA GLN A 78 46.76 -18.20 28.94
C GLN A 78 46.01 -16.94 29.38
N GLY A 79 44.69 -16.92 29.17
CA GLY A 79 43.72 -16.22 29.98
C GLY A 79 43.02 -15.01 29.41
N ALA A 80 43.55 -14.27 28.44
CA ALA A 80 42.84 -13.13 27.87
C ALA A 80 43.30 -12.84 26.43
N THR A 81 42.35 -12.48 25.53
CA THR A 81 42.66 -11.89 24.23
C THR A 81 43.39 -10.53 24.42
N PRO A 82 44.04 -9.98 23.39
CA PRO A 82 44.63 -8.65 23.45
C PRO A 82 43.67 -7.55 23.94
N SER A 83 42.35 -7.79 23.83
CA SER A 83 41.28 -6.91 24.33
C SER A 83 40.93 -7.11 25.81
N GLY A 84 41.52 -8.10 26.49
CA GLY A 84 41.18 -8.46 27.88
C GLY A 84 39.86 -9.23 28.04
N ARG A 85 39.21 -9.67 26.93
CA ARG A 85 37.97 -10.44 26.94
C ARG A 85 38.26 -11.94 26.88
N SER A 86 37.29 -12.76 27.32
CA SER A 86 37.33 -14.19 27.06
C SER A 86 37.22 -14.51 25.58
N LEU A 87 37.67 -15.69 25.12
CA LEU A 87 37.56 -16.12 23.74
C LEU A 87 36.08 -16.17 23.28
N HIS A 88 35.17 -16.54 24.17
CA HIS A 88 33.73 -16.59 23.87
C HIS A 88 33.15 -15.17 23.65
N GLU A 89 33.48 -14.22 24.52
CA GLU A 89 33.05 -12.82 24.35
C GLU A 89 33.61 -12.21 23.05
N GLU A 90 34.87 -12.49 22.74
CA GLU A 90 35.51 -12.00 21.52
C GLU A 90 34.85 -12.58 20.29
N LEU A 91 34.53 -13.90 20.29
CA LEU A 91 33.80 -14.53 19.17
C LEU A 91 32.43 -13.89 18.91
N GLN A 92 31.61 -13.73 19.97
CA GLN A 92 30.28 -13.15 19.84
C GLN A 92 30.32 -11.68 19.37
N ARG A 93 31.27 -10.90 19.95
CA ARG A 93 31.49 -9.52 19.54
C ARG A 93 31.95 -9.42 18.09
N ASN A 94 32.92 -10.22 17.67
CA ASN A 94 33.47 -10.21 16.32
C ASN A 94 32.41 -10.58 15.28
N LEU A 95 31.51 -11.53 15.59
CA LEU A 95 30.36 -11.84 14.74
C LEU A 95 29.54 -10.58 14.44
N ILE A 96 29.15 -9.83 15.47
CA ILE A 96 28.34 -8.61 15.27
C ILE A 96 29.11 -7.54 14.49
N VAL A 97 30.35 -7.27 14.88
CA VAL A 97 31.13 -6.17 14.29
C VAL A 97 31.45 -6.43 12.81
N THR A 98 31.74 -7.68 12.44
CA THR A 98 32.08 -8.04 11.05
C THR A 98 30.86 -8.22 10.16
N HIS A 99 29.65 -8.35 10.74
CA HIS A 99 28.41 -8.53 9.99
C HIS A 99 27.60 -7.23 9.81
N ALA A 100 27.93 -6.15 10.54
CA ALA A 100 27.28 -4.85 10.38
C ALA A 100 27.84 -4.10 9.15
N VAL A 101 27.53 -4.60 7.95
CA VAL A 101 28.15 -4.17 6.67
C VAL A 101 27.13 -3.80 5.59
N CYS A 102 25.88 -3.52 5.97
CA CYS A 102 24.86 -3.02 5.04
C CYS A 102 25.25 -1.65 4.46
N VAL A 103 24.75 -1.35 3.27
CA VAL A 103 24.98 -0.10 2.55
C VAL A 103 23.65 0.53 2.09
N GLY A 104 23.72 1.76 1.59
CA GLY A 104 22.57 2.53 1.08
C GLY A 104 21.92 3.39 2.15
N GLU A 105 20.74 3.94 1.82
CA GLU A 105 19.98 4.76 2.74
C GLU A 105 19.49 3.93 3.95
N PRO A 106 19.42 4.53 5.13
CA PRO A 106 18.89 3.84 6.30
C PRO A 106 17.39 3.55 6.15
N PHE A 107 16.92 2.49 6.81
CA PHE A 107 15.50 2.29 7.02
C PHE A 107 14.90 3.42 7.87
N ALA A 108 13.62 3.71 7.65
CA ALA A 108 12.87 4.63 8.49
C ALA A 108 12.75 4.10 9.93
N ALA A 109 12.57 5.02 10.88
CA ALA A 109 12.58 4.69 12.31
C ALA A 109 11.51 3.66 12.71
N ASP A 110 10.33 3.69 12.08
CA ASP A 110 9.24 2.75 12.31
C ASP A 110 9.62 1.31 11.93
N VAL A 111 10.30 1.12 10.79
CA VAL A 111 10.82 -0.20 10.37
C VAL A 111 11.82 -0.73 11.40
N VAL A 112 12.78 0.10 11.83
CA VAL A 112 13.82 -0.33 12.78
C VAL A 112 13.23 -0.63 14.16
N ARG A 113 12.27 0.15 14.63
CA ARG A 113 11.54 -0.13 15.88
C ARG A 113 10.76 -1.44 15.80
N ALA A 114 10.13 -1.71 14.65
CA ALA A 114 9.45 -2.99 14.40
C ALA A 114 10.45 -4.16 14.40
N MET A 115 11.62 -4.01 13.77
CA MET A 115 12.70 -5.02 13.79
C MET A 115 13.12 -5.35 15.24
N LEU A 116 13.35 -4.34 16.07
CA LEU A 116 13.70 -4.51 17.49
C LEU A 116 12.60 -5.27 18.25
N CYS A 117 11.33 -4.87 18.06
CA CYS A 117 10.18 -5.50 18.70
C CYS A 117 10.07 -6.99 18.32
N ILE A 118 10.16 -7.31 17.03
CA ILE A 118 10.12 -8.69 16.54
C ILE A 118 11.28 -9.49 17.13
N ARG A 119 12.49 -8.95 17.14
CA ARG A 119 13.65 -9.66 17.69
C ARG A 119 13.47 -9.96 19.18
N ILE A 120 13.00 -8.98 19.95
CA ILE A 120 12.67 -9.17 21.38
C ILE A 120 11.61 -10.26 21.54
N ASN A 121 10.52 -10.22 20.76
CA ASN A 121 9.45 -11.21 20.86
C ASN A 121 9.93 -12.64 20.53
N THR A 122 10.74 -12.80 19.48
CA THR A 122 11.38 -14.08 19.13
C THR A 122 12.22 -14.64 20.28
N LEU A 123 13.04 -13.79 20.91
CA LEU A 123 13.94 -14.17 22.00
C LEU A 123 13.21 -14.55 23.29
N LEU A 124 12.04 -13.95 23.54
CA LEU A 124 11.18 -14.27 24.68
C LEU A 124 10.63 -15.70 24.66
N ARG A 125 10.69 -16.40 23.53
CA ARG A 125 10.32 -17.83 23.44
C ARG A 125 11.22 -18.75 24.28
N GLY A 126 12.42 -18.28 24.71
CA GLY A 126 13.33 -19.04 25.55
C GLY A 126 14.04 -20.20 24.85
N HIS A 127 14.23 -20.15 23.52
CA HIS A 127 14.94 -21.17 22.74
C HIS A 127 16.25 -20.67 22.12
N SER A 128 16.68 -19.45 22.42
CA SER A 128 17.87 -18.82 21.83
C SER A 128 19.09 -18.81 22.74
N GLY A 129 18.92 -19.07 24.02
CA GLY A 129 20.01 -19.09 25.00
C GLY A 129 20.63 -17.71 25.31
N ILE A 130 19.90 -16.62 25.03
CA ILE A 130 20.28 -15.25 25.39
C ILE A 130 20.04 -15.04 26.89
N ARG A 131 20.88 -14.24 27.55
CA ARG A 131 20.68 -13.85 28.94
C ARG A 131 19.54 -12.84 29.08
N VAL A 132 18.87 -12.89 30.24
CA VAL A 132 17.76 -11.97 30.57
C VAL A 132 18.23 -10.51 30.54
N GLU A 133 19.42 -10.21 31.03
CA GLU A 133 19.98 -8.86 31.08
C GLU A 133 20.20 -8.28 29.69
N THR A 134 20.70 -9.08 28.76
CA THR A 134 20.90 -8.68 27.36
C THR A 134 19.57 -8.39 26.66
N LEU A 135 18.57 -9.25 26.90
CA LEU A 135 17.22 -9.05 26.36
C LEU A 135 16.53 -7.81 26.94
N GLN A 136 16.69 -7.58 28.27
CA GLN A 136 16.17 -6.38 28.92
C GLN A 136 16.86 -5.10 28.43
N ALA A 137 18.17 -5.13 28.16
CA ALA A 137 18.89 -4.01 27.57
C ALA A 137 18.39 -3.68 26.15
N LEU A 138 18.08 -4.71 25.33
CA LEU A 138 17.50 -4.50 24.00
C LEU A 138 16.11 -3.86 24.09
N ALA A 139 15.27 -4.29 25.03
CA ALA A 139 13.95 -3.69 25.29
C ALA A 139 14.05 -2.25 25.83
N ALA A 140 15.03 -1.99 26.71
CA ALA A 140 15.31 -0.64 27.22
C ALA A 140 15.75 0.31 26.10
N MET A 141 16.58 -0.16 25.17
CA MET A 141 17.00 0.59 23.99
C MET A 141 15.80 0.99 23.11
N LEU A 142 14.87 0.06 22.83
CA LEU A 142 13.64 0.32 22.09
C LEU A 142 12.75 1.35 22.82
N ASN A 143 12.56 1.17 24.13
CA ASN A 143 11.69 2.04 24.94
C ASN A 143 12.25 3.45 25.13
N ALA A 144 13.57 3.59 25.17
CA ALA A 144 14.25 4.87 25.25
C ALA A 144 14.28 5.63 23.92
N GLY A 145 13.76 5.04 22.83
CA GLY A 145 13.74 5.67 21.52
C GLY A 145 15.11 5.74 20.83
N VAL A 146 16.08 4.94 21.26
CA VAL A 146 17.36 4.79 20.55
C VAL A 146 17.10 3.89 19.32
N VAL A 147 17.15 4.46 18.14
CA VAL A 147 16.87 3.80 16.85
C VAL A 147 18.16 3.60 16.09
N PRO A 148 18.72 2.38 16.02
CA PRO A 148 19.93 2.10 15.25
C PRO A 148 19.84 2.52 13.79
N VAL A 149 20.94 3.01 13.22
CA VAL A 149 21.05 3.27 11.79
C VAL A 149 21.28 1.94 11.07
N VAL A 150 20.27 1.48 10.32
CA VAL A 150 20.30 0.22 9.57
C VAL A 150 20.16 0.52 8.09
N PRO A 151 21.23 0.46 7.28
CA PRO A 151 21.12 0.63 5.83
C PRO A 151 20.33 -0.51 5.18
N GLN A 152 19.67 -0.21 4.04
CA GLN A 152 18.66 -1.09 3.46
C GLN A 152 19.19 -2.30 2.68
N LEU A 153 20.45 -2.27 2.23
CA LEU A 153 21.02 -3.26 1.32
C LEU A 153 22.11 -4.08 2.02
N GLY A 154 21.91 -5.40 2.19
CA GLY A 154 22.92 -6.26 2.81
C GLY A 154 22.43 -7.65 3.23
N SER A 155 21.10 -7.91 3.24
CA SER A 155 20.58 -9.24 3.56
C SER A 155 20.24 -10.04 2.30
N VAL A 156 20.63 -11.29 2.27
CA VAL A 156 20.23 -12.29 1.25
C VAL A 156 19.15 -13.25 1.79
N GLY A 157 18.78 -13.13 3.07
CA GLY A 157 17.75 -13.95 3.70
C GLY A 157 18.13 -15.41 3.85
N ALA A 158 19.43 -15.74 3.91
CA ALA A 158 19.96 -17.09 4.09
C ALA A 158 19.85 -17.55 5.54
N SER A 159 20.72 -17.01 6.39
CA SER A 159 20.63 -17.16 7.85
C SER A 159 19.69 -16.10 8.46
N GLY A 160 18.61 -15.79 7.77
CA GLY A 160 17.79 -14.64 8.03
C GLY A 160 18.49 -13.34 7.61
N ASP A 161 18.32 -12.31 8.41
CA ASP A 161 18.76 -10.93 8.14
C ASP A 161 20.03 -10.57 8.92
N LEU A 162 21.11 -11.39 8.81
CA LEU A 162 22.34 -11.28 9.61
C LEU A 162 22.89 -9.84 9.65
N ALA A 163 23.10 -9.23 8.49
CA ALA A 163 23.72 -7.92 8.42
C ALA A 163 22.82 -6.80 8.97
N PRO A 164 21.54 -6.66 8.59
CA PRO A 164 20.64 -5.68 9.21
C PRO A 164 20.51 -5.84 10.73
N LEU A 165 20.36 -7.07 11.22
CA LEU A 165 20.25 -7.33 12.66
C LEU A 165 21.57 -7.07 13.40
N SER A 166 22.72 -7.24 12.74
CA SER A 166 24.02 -6.85 13.31
C SER A 166 24.13 -5.32 13.45
N HIS A 167 23.50 -4.53 12.57
CA HIS A 167 23.39 -3.08 12.78
C HIS A 167 22.53 -2.70 13.98
N LEU A 168 21.52 -3.51 14.35
CA LEU A 168 20.79 -3.31 15.61
C LEU A 168 21.71 -3.63 16.80
N ALA A 169 22.36 -4.78 16.75
CA ALA A 169 23.15 -5.32 17.85
C ALA A 169 24.43 -4.50 18.13
N ILE A 170 25.08 -3.96 17.10
CA ILE A 170 26.32 -3.18 17.29
C ILE A 170 26.08 -1.93 18.13
N VAL A 171 24.90 -1.32 18.05
CA VAL A 171 24.54 -0.16 18.89
C VAL A 171 24.40 -0.59 20.36
N LEU A 172 23.83 -1.76 20.61
CA LEU A 172 23.75 -2.31 21.97
C LEU A 172 25.14 -2.52 22.60
N LEU A 173 26.18 -2.76 21.77
CA LEU A 173 27.59 -2.87 22.19
C LEU A 173 28.28 -1.52 22.29
N GLY A 174 27.62 -0.40 22.05
CA GLY A 174 28.20 0.95 22.02
C GLY A 174 28.91 1.31 20.72
N GLY A 175 28.80 0.48 19.68
CA GLY A 175 29.32 0.76 18.34
C GLY A 175 28.27 1.35 17.40
N GLY A 176 28.62 1.48 16.11
CA GLY A 176 27.71 1.95 15.08
C GLY A 176 27.17 3.35 15.32
N GLU A 177 26.00 3.62 14.73
CA GLU A 177 25.29 4.90 14.84
C GLU A 177 23.82 4.66 15.17
N ALA A 178 23.17 5.64 15.78
CA ALA A 178 21.75 5.62 16.08
C ALA A 178 21.13 7.00 15.95
N PHE A 179 19.82 7.04 15.74
CA PHE A 179 19.01 8.23 15.94
C PHE A 179 18.46 8.25 17.36
N LEU A 180 18.51 9.40 18.00
CA LEU A 180 17.82 9.69 19.25
C LEU A 180 17.17 11.08 19.11
N GLU A 181 15.84 11.17 19.33
CA GLU A 181 15.08 12.41 19.17
C GLU A 181 15.25 13.06 17.76
N GLY A 182 15.44 12.23 16.73
CA GLY A 182 15.66 12.67 15.35
C GLY A 182 17.11 13.06 15.01
N GLU A 183 18.01 13.12 15.97
CA GLU A 183 19.42 13.44 15.77
C GLU A 183 20.25 12.15 15.57
N ARG A 184 21.04 12.09 14.49
CA ARG A 184 21.97 10.98 14.20
C ARG A 184 23.29 11.20 14.93
N MET A 185 23.74 10.16 15.66
CA MET A 185 24.97 10.22 16.47
C MET A 185 25.63 8.84 16.64
N PRO A 186 26.87 8.77 17.15
CA PRO A 186 27.50 7.49 17.52
C PRO A 186 26.67 6.71 18.54
N GLY A 187 26.64 5.36 18.40
CA GLY A 187 25.83 4.48 19.25
C GLY A 187 26.13 4.64 20.75
N ALA A 188 27.40 4.73 21.13
CA ALA A 188 27.80 4.96 22.54
C ALA A 188 27.21 6.28 23.08
N GLN A 189 27.21 7.34 22.29
CA GLN A 189 26.65 8.64 22.69
C GLN A 189 25.12 8.57 22.81
N ALA A 190 24.45 7.88 21.89
CA ALA A 190 23.00 7.70 21.96
C ALA A 190 22.59 6.91 23.22
N LEU A 191 23.28 5.80 23.53
CA LEU A 191 23.04 5.04 24.75
C LEU A 191 23.27 5.90 26.01
N GLN A 192 24.40 6.62 26.07
CA GLN A 192 24.72 7.50 27.19
C GLN A 192 23.65 8.58 27.41
N ARG A 193 23.22 9.26 26.35
CA ARG A 193 22.14 10.28 26.42
C ARG A 193 20.80 9.69 26.87
N ALA A 194 20.54 8.44 26.49
CA ALA A 194 19.36 7.68 26.91
C ALA A 194 19.47 7.07 28.32
N GLY A 195 20.60 7.27 29.02
CA GLY A 195 20.85 6.69 30.37
C GLY A 195 21.11 5.19 30.36
N LEU A 196 21.52 4.63 29.21
CA LEU A 196 21.80 3.20 29.02
C LEU A 196 23.31 2.95 28.97
N GLN A 197 23.69 1.69 29.29
CA GLN A 197 25.08 1.25 29.22
C GLN A 197 25.26 0.21 28.12
N PRO A 198 26.40 0.20 27.41
CA PRO A 198 26.74 -0.88 26.50
C PRO A 198 26.78 -2.25 27.19
N VAL A 199 26.41 -3.30 26.45
CA VAL A 199 26.38 -4.68 26.93
C VAL A 199 27.60 -5.45 26.43
N SER A 200 28.19 -6.31 27.27
CA SER A 200 29.12 -7.35 26.84
C SER A 200 28.37 -8.65 26.56
N LEU A 201 28.60 -9.25 25.38
CA LEU A 201 27.94 -10.48 24.97
C LEU A 201 28.57 -11.72 25.62
N SER A 202 27.76 -12.72 25.91
CA SER A 202 28.14 -14.03 26.39
C SER A 202 27.84 -15.11 25.33
N TYR A 203 27.87 -16.38 25.74
CA TYR A 203 27.68 -17.54 24.84
C TYR A 203 26.46 -17.40 23.94
N LYS A 204 26.62 -17.65 22.63
CA LYS A 204 25.57 -17.61 21.62
C LYS A 204 24.85 -16.25 21.42
N GLU A 205 25.07 -15.24 22.25
CA GLU A 205 24.30 -13.98 22.18
C GLU A 205 24.50 -13.21 20.87
N GLY A 206 25.65 -13.34 20.21
CA GLY A 206 25.86 -12.79 18.88
C GLY A 206 24.87 -13.36 17.87
N LEU A 207 24.78 -14.70 17.76
CA LEU A 207 23.79 -15.36 16.91
C LEU A 207 22.35 -15.05 17.36
N ALA A 208 22.08 -15.11 18.67
CA ALA A 208 20.77 -14.77 19.20
C ALA A 208 20.31 -13.35 18.82
N LEU A 209 21.20 -12.41 18.60
CA LEU A 209 20.88 -11.05 18.22
C LEU A 209 20.71 -10.86 16.71
N ASN A 210 21.46 -11.61 15.86
CA ASN A 210 21.50 -11.34 14.42
C ASN A 210 20.91 -12.45 13.52
N ASN A 211 20.68 -13.65 14.04
CA ASN A 211 20.18 -14.78 13.25
C ASN A 211 18.64 -14.83 13.26
N GLY A 212 17.99 -14.57 12.13
CA GLY A 212 16.55 -14.62 12.01
C GLY A 212 15.96 -13.58 11.03
N THR A 213 14.64 -13.59 10.84
CA THR A 213 13.90 -12.92 9.77
C THR A 213 13.29 -11.57 10.14
N ALA A 214 13.78 -10.94 11.24
CA ALA A 214 13.10 -9.77 11.82
C ALA A 214 13.05 -8.54 10.89
N GLN A 215 14.05 -8.32 10.02
CA GLN A 215 14.03 -7.19 9.09
C GLN A 215 12.99 -7.40 7.99
N MET A 216 13.01 -8.54 7.31
CA MET A 216 12.06 -8.80 6.22
C MET A 216 10.63 -8.88 6.75
N LEU A 217 10.42 -9.42 7.96
CA LEU A 217 9.11 -9.46 8.62
C LEU A 217 8.61 -8.07 9.00
N ALA A 218 9.43 -7.23 9.64
CA ALA A 218 9.08 -5.85 10.00
C ALA A 218 8.67 -5.04 8.77
N THR A 219 9.51 -5.08 7.73
CA THR A 219 9.26 -4.39 6.46
C THR A 219 7.97 -4.91 5.79
N GLY A 220 7.77 -6.24 5.79
CA GLY A 220 6.58 -6.87 5.23
C GLY A 220 5.30 -6.47 5.96
N VAL A 221 5.27 -6.49 7.29
CA VAL A 221 4.08 -6.10 8.09
C VAL A 221 3.70 -4.64 7.82
N LEU A 222 4.67 -3.72 7.82
CA LEU A 222 4.40 -2.31 7.56
C LEU A 222 3.95 -2.07 6.11
N ALA A 223 4.49 -2.83 5.15
CA ALA A 223 4.04 -2.78 3.77
C ALA A 223 2.59 -3.26 3.61
N LEU A 224 2.21 -4.38 4.24
CA LEU A 224 0.84 -4.90 4.17
C LEU A 224 -0.16 -4.00 4.88
N GLN A 225 0.23 -3.38 6.02
CA GLN A 225 -0.61 -2.38 6.69
C GLN A 225 -0.91 -1.18 5.77
N LYS A 226 0.10 -0.70 5.06
CA LYS A 226 -0.07 0.38 4.08
C LYS A 226 -0.97 -0.05 2.91
N LEU A 227 -0.81 -1.29 2.43
CA LEU A 227 -1.63 -1.82 1.34
C LEU A 227 -3.11 -1.97 1.72
N ASP A 228 -3.45 -2.23 2.98
CA ASP A 228 -4.85 -2.27 3.42
C ASP A 228 -5.56 -0.94 3.17
N ASP A 229 -4.96 0.17 3.59
CA ASP A 229 -5.51 1.51 3.36
C ASP A 229 -5.53 1.87 1.87
N LEU A 230 -4.53 1.45 1.10
CA LEU A 230 -4.46 1.69 -0.34
C LEU A 230 -5.48 0.87 -1.13
N LEU A 231 -5.82 -0.34 -0.71
CA LEU A 231 -6.88 -1.15 -1.32
C LEU A 231 -8.25 -0.49 -1.15
N ASP A 232 -8.55 0.06 0.02
CA ASP A 232 -9.78 0.80 0.24
C ASP A 232 -9.77 2.16 -0.47
N THR A 233 -8.62 2.80 -0.57
CA THR A 233 -8.43 4.02 -1.37
C THR A 233 -8.62 3.75 -2.86
N ALA A 234 -8.20 2.59 -3.37
CA ALA A 234 -8.43 2.18 -4.74
C ALA A 234 -9.92 1.98 -5.06
N ASP A 235 -10.69 1.41 -4.11
CA ASP A 235 -12.14 1.29 -4.25
C ASP A 235 -12.80 2.68 -4.22
N LEU A 236 -12.33 3.62 -3.39
CA LEU A 236 -12.81 5.00 -3.37
C LEU A 236 -12.50 5.74 -4.69
N ALA A 237 -11.29 5.61 -5.21
CA ALA A 237 -10.89 6.22 -6.48
C ALA A 237 -11.75 5.67 -7.64
N ALA A 238 -11.97 4.36 -7.65
CA ALA A 238 -12.84 3.71 -8.61
C ALA A 238 -14.29 4.19 -8.50
N ALA A 239 -14.84 4.33 -7.30
CA ALA A 239 -16.20 4.82 -7.08
C ALA A 239 -16.35 6.28 -7.55
N MET A 240 -15.39 7.15 -7.27
CA MET A 240 -15.40 8.54 -7.77
C MET A 240 -15.32 8.58 -9.29
N THR A 241 -14.51 7.71 -9.90
CA THR A 241 -14.44 7.57 -11.36
C THR A 241 -15.75 7.05 -11.94
N ILE A 242 -16.45 6.10 -11.30
CA ILE A 242 -17.75 5.58 -11.73
C ILE A 242 -18.80 6.70 -11.74
N ASP A 243 -18.88 7.52 -10.70
CA ASP A 243 -19.77 8.68 -10.65
C ASP A 243 -19.45 9.68 -11.77
N ALA A 244 -18.16 10.00 -11.98
CA ALA A 244 -17.72 10.90 -13.05
C ALA A 244 -18.03 10.35 -14.46
N PHE A 245 -18.03 9.03 -14.62
CA PHE A 245 -18.37 8.35 -15.87
C PHE A 245 -19.88 8.13 -16.07
N ALA A 246 -20.72 8.42 -15.09
CA ALA A 246 -22.10 7.97 -15.04
C ALA A 246 -22.19 6.44 -15.27
N GLY A 247 -21.37 5.68 -14.52
CA GLY A 247 -21.17 4.23 -14.68
C GLY A 247 -22.39 3.40 -14.31
N ARG A 248 -22.36 2.11 -14.64
CA ARG A 248 -23.44 1.17 -14.34
C ARG A 248 -23.18 0.40 -13.06
N LEU A 249 -24.15 0.44 -12.15
CA LEU A 249 -24.06 -0.20 -10.82
C LEU A 249 -24.35 -1.71 -10.84
N GLY A 250 -25.07 -2.20 -11.84
CA GLY A 250 -25.45 -3.61 -11.94
C GLY A 250 -24.25 -4.59 -11.92
N ALA A 251 -23.06 -4.13 -12.34
CA ALA A 251 -21.84 -4.91 -12.27
C ALA A 251 -21.38 -5.23 -10.82
N PHE A 252 -21.91 -4.52 -9.83
CA PHE A 252 -21.55 -4.65 -8.41
C PHE A 252 -22.65 -5.30 -7.56
N ALA A 253 -23.73 -5.77 -8.20
CA ALA A 253 -24.86 -6.38 -7.53
C ALA A 253 -24.43 -7.61 -6.71
N GLU A 254 -25.02 -7.79 -5.54
CA GLU A 254 -24.66 -8.86 -4.61
C GLU A 254 -24.86 -10.24 -5.21
N GLU A 255 -25.94 -10.42 -5.93
CA GLU A 255 -26.31 -11.68 -6.58
C GLU A 255 -25.27 -12.12 -7.62
N VAL A 256 -24.66 -11.16 -8.32
CA VAL A 256 -23.60 -11.44 -9.30
C VAL A 256 -22.39 -12.02 -8.61
N HIS A 257 -21.96 -11.41 -7.50
CA HIS A 257 -20.74 -11.80 -6.79
C HIS A 257 -20.94 -13.05 -5.92
N ALA A 258 -22.16 -13.32 -5.45
CA ALA A 258 -22.50 -14.56 -4.75
C ALA A 258 -22.30 -15.83 -5.61
N LEU A 259 -22.41 -15.69 -6.93
CA LEU A 259 -22.15 -16.80 -7.89
C LEU A 259 -20.67 -17.14 -8.06
N ARG A 260 -19.75 -16.24 -7.62
CA ARG A 260 -18.30 -16.44 -7.68
C ARG A 260 -17.64 -15.86 -6.42
N PRO A 261 -17.77 -16.53 -5.26
CA PRO A 261 -17.56 -15.93 -3.96
C PRO A 261 -16.10 -15.91 -3.48
N HIS A 262 -15.18 -15.32 -4.26
CA HIS A 262 -13.83 -14.99 -3.76
C HIS A 262 -13.94 -13.89 -2.70
N PRO A 263 -13.34 -14.04 -1.51
CA PRO A 263 -13.53 -13.12 -0.40
C PRO A 263 -13.20 -11.66 -0.75
N GLY A 264 -12.06 -11.41 -1.39
CA GLY A 264 -11.66 -10.06 -1.81
C GLY A 264 -12.60 -9.46 -2.85
N GLN A 265 -13.13 -10.29 -3.78
CA GLN A 265 -14.12 -9.85 -4.78
C GLN A 265 -15.44 -9.44 -4.11
N LEU A 266 -15.93 -10.23 -3.13
CA LEU A 266 -17.13 -9.90 -2.36
C LEU A 266 -16.94 -8.58 -1.59
N GLN A 267 -15.79 -8.42 -0.94
CA GLN A 267 -15.46 -7.22 -0.17
C GLN A 267 -15.43 -5.98 -1.07
N THR A 268 -14.71 -6.03 -2.19
CA THR A 268 -14.62 -4.90 -3.13
C THR A 268 -16.00 -4.54 -3.70
N ALA A 269 -16.83 -5.51 -4.07
CA ALA A 269 -18.18 -5.23 -4.55
C ALA A 269 -19.05 -4.58 -3.46
N ALA A 270 -18.94 -5.03 -2.22
CA ALA A 270 -19.64 -4.43 -1.08
C ALA A 270 -19.17 -2.99 -0.82
N ASN A 271 -17.86 -2.74 -0.87
CA ASN A 271 -17.30 -1.40 -0.74
C ASN A 271 -17.83 -0.44 -1.81
N LEU A 272 -17.84 -0.87 -3.08
CA LEU A 272 -18.36 -0.05 -4.18
C LEU A 272 -19.84 0.26 -4.01
N ARG A 273 -20.67 -0.71 -3.61
CA ARG A 273 -22.10 -0.46 -3.32
C ARG A 273 -22.27 0.57 -2.20
N ALA A 274 -21.48 0.47 -1.13
CA ALA A 274 -21.54 1.42 -0.02
C ALA A 274 -21.05 2.83 -0.43
N LEU A 275 -19.96 2.92 -1.18
CA LEU A 275 -19.40 4.20 -1.64
C LEU A 275 -20.34 4.93 -2.60
N LEU A 276 -21.02 4.20 -3.48
CA LEU A 276 -21.93 4.71 -4.51
C LEU A 276 -23.38 4.82 -4.03
N GLN A 277 -23.66 4.48 -2.77
CA GLN A 277 -25.01 4.54 -2.22
C GLN A 277 -25.60 5.95 -2.35
N GLY A 278 -26.81 6.02 -2.93
CA GLY A 278 -27.52 7.27 -3.14
C GLY A 278 -27.02 8.09 -4.33
N SER A 279 -26.04 7.61 -5.11
CA SER A 279 -25.64 8.29 -6.35
C SER A 279 -26.82 8.39 -7.33
N THR A 280 -27.01 9.58 -7.88
CA THR A 280 -27.92 9.83 -8.99
C THR A 280 -27.17 10.12 -10.31
N LEU A 281 -25.83 10.16 -10.26
CA LEU A 281 -24.94 10.26 -11.43
C LEU A 281 -24.71 8.90 -12.09
N ALA A 282 -24.59 7.85 -11.27
CA ALA A 282 -24.52 6.48 -11.80
C ALA A 282 -25.90 5.99 -12.24
N ASP A 283 -25.95 5.10 -13.24
CA ASP A 283 -27.20 4.55 -13.79
C ASP A 283 -28.29 5.59 -14.09
N ILE A 284 -27.93 6.72 -14.69
CA ILE A 284 -28.91 7.75 -15.05
C ILE A 284 -30.10 7.10 -15.78
N PRO A 285 -31.34 7.33 -15.32
CA PRO A 285 -32.51 6.65 -15.84
C PRO A 285 -32.74 6.87 -17.35
N TYR A 286 -33.00 5.78 -18.05
CA TYR A 286 -33.17 5.80 -19.52
C TYR A 286 -34.36 6.67 -20.00
N HIS A 287 -35.38 6.82 -19.19
CA HIS A 287 -36.58 7.60 -19.53
C HIS A 287 -36.31 9.11 -19.53
N LEU A 288 -35.23 9.57 -18.91
CA LEU A 288 -34.78 10.97 -19.01
C LEU A 288 -34.12 11.31 -20.35
N VAL A 289 -34.13 10.37 -21.30
CA VAL A 289 -33.60 10.53 -22.65
C VAL A 289 -34.72 10.92 -23.59
N PRO A 290 -34.70 12.09 -24.20
CA PRO A 290 -35.65 12.39 -25.26
C PRO A 290 -35.48 11.42 -26.41
N LYS A 291 -36.60 10.92 -26.91
CA LYS A 291 -36.66 10.02 -28.06
C LYS A 291 -36.55 10.77 -29.41
N PHE A 292 -35.80 11.86 -29.46
CA PHE A 292 -35.67 12.69 -30.68
C PHE A 292 -35.20 11.93 -31.92
N ARG A 293 -34.53 10.79 -31.74
CA ARG A 293 -34.06 9.98 -32.88
C ARG A 293 -35.18 9.47 -33.79
N GLN A 294 -36.37 9.27 -33.26
CA GLN A 294 -37.47 8.79 -34.10
C GLN A 294 -38.01 9.86 -35.07
N TRP A 295 -37.75 11.13 -34.76
CA TRP A 295 -38.20 12.26 -35.55
C TRP A 295 -37.14 12.80 -36.52
N LEU A 296 -35.88 12.33 -36.40
CA LEU A 296 -34.76 12.77 -37.23
C LEU A 296 -34.50 11.73 -38.34
N PRO A 297 -34.28 12.15 -39.60
CA PRO A 297 -33.86 11.23 -40.65
C PRO A 297 -32.57 10.50 -40.29
N SER A 298 -32.43 9.26 -40.77
CA SER A 298 -31.22 8.45 -40.55
C SER A 298 -29.95 9.10 -41.12
N SER A 299 -30.07 10.01 -42.09
CA SER A 299 -28.97 10.83 -42.63
C SER A 299 -28.40 11.86 -41.61
N TRP A 300 -29.07 12.09 -40.49
CA TRP A 300 -28.68 13.03 -39.45
C TRP A 300 -27.79 12.41 -38.36
N ASP A 301 -27.35 11.21 -38.56
CA ASP A 301 -26.32 10.58 -37.69
C ASP A 301 -24.89 11.09 -38.01
N THR A 302 -24.78 12.17 -38.80
CA THR A 302 -23.53 12.86 -39.12
C THR A 302 -23.15 13.86 -38.02
N ALA A 303 -21.87 14.26 -37.99
CA ALA A 303 -21.36 15.27 -37.05
C ALA A 303 -22.17 16.58 -37.09
N GLU A 304 -22.72 16.95 -38.25
CA GLU A 304 -23.54 18.14 -38.45
C GLU A 304 -24.91 18.07 -37.78
N SER A 305 -25.61 16.94 -37.85
CA SER A 305 -26.89 16.73 -37.15
C SER A 305 -26.69 16.60 -35.64
N GLN A 306 -25.52 16.18 -35.26
CA GLN A 306 -25.10 16.16 -33.87
C GLN A 306 -24.86 17.58 -33.35
N SER A 307 -24.35 18.50 -34.16
CA SER A 307 -24.15 19.91 -33.80
C SER A 307 -25.47 20.69 -33.73
N LEU A 308 -26.43 20.43 -34.60
CA LEU A 308 -27.71 21.13 -34.63
C LEU A 308 -28.55 20.93 -33.34
N GLY A 309 -28.59 19.72 -32.81
CA GLY A 309 -29.26 19.43 -31.54
C GLY A 309 -28.63 20.16 -30.34
N PHE A 310 -27.37 20.54 -30.48
CA PHE A 310 -26.61 21.29 -29.50
C PHE A 310 -26.78 22.78 -29.58
N ASP A 311 -26.65 23.33 -30.76
CA ASP A 311 -26.74 24.76 -30.99
C ASP A 311 -28.12 25.29 -30.60
N ILE A 312 -29.15 24.47 -30.73
CA ILE A 312 -30.51 24.82 -30.34
C ILE A 312 -30.68 25.05 -28.83
N GLY A 313 -30.12 24.18 -28.01
CA GLY A 313 -30.18 24.34 -26.55
C GLY A 313 -29.30 25.48 -26.03
N TRP A 314 -28.26 25.84 -26.77
CA TRP A 314 -27.22 26.74 -26.36
C TRP A 314 -27.44 28.20 -26.74
N ASP A 315 -28.03 28.45 -27.89
CA ASP A 315 -28.35 29.79 -28.36
C ASP A 315 -29.33 30.51 -27.42
N TRP A 316 -29.98 29.79 -26.52
CA TRP A 316 -30.92 30.35 -25.56
C TRP A 316 -30.30 30.73 -24.23
N VAL A 317 -29.04 30.42 -23.97
CA VAL A 317 -28.31 30.96 -22.83
C VAL A 317 -27.74 32.32 -23.23
N PRO A 318 -28.17 33.43 -22.62
CA PRO A 318 -27.63 34.74 -22.94
C PRO A 318 -26.11 34.75 -22.85
N LEU A 319 -25.43 35.40 -23.78
CA LEU A 319 -23.96 35.51 -23.80
C LEU A 319 -23.38 36.00 -22.48
N SER A 320 -24.09 36.89 -21.78
CA SER A 320 -23.73 37.41 -20.48
C SER A 320 -23.78 36.38 -19.34
N GLN A 321 -24.44 35.23 -19.55
CA GLN A 321 -24.54 34.14 -18.58
C GLN A 321 -23.65 32.94 -19.00
N ARG A 322 -22.86 33.07 -20.07
CA ARG A 322 -21.93 32.04 -20.53
C ARG A 322 -20.59 32.23 -19.85
N HIS A 323 -20.28 31.35 -18.91
CA HIS A 323 -18.97 31.28 -18.28
C HIS A 323 -18.13 30.26 -19.05
N GLY A 324 -16.86 30.39 -19.27
CA GLY A 324 -16.00 29.60 -20.18
C GLY A 324 -16.21 28.09 -20.31
N ARG A 325 -16.78 27.43 -19.28
CA ARG A 325 -17.12 25.99 -19.27
C ARG A 325 -18.29 25.61 -20.19
N GLU A 326 -19.07 26.53 -20.61
CA GLU A 326 -20.31 26.31 -21.34
C GLU A 326 -20.10 25.77 -22.76
N LYS A 327 -18.90 25.96 -23.30
CA LYS A 327 -18.50 25.33 -24.56
C LYS A 327 -18.51 23.80 -24.50
N PHE A 328 -18.34 23.20 -23.31
CA PHE A 328 -18.42 21.75 -23.11
C PHE A 328 -19.83 21.25 -23.09
N TYR A 329 -20.73 22.02 -22.49
CA TYR A 329 -22.13 21.66 -22.44
C TYR A 329 -22.72 21.51 -23.84
N ARG A 330 -22.12 22.12 -24.84
CA ARG A 330 -22.47 21.90 -26.26
C ARG A 330 -22.25 20.47 -26.71
N ARG A 331 -21.25 19.76 -26.19
CA ARG A 331 -20.96 18.38 -26.54
C ARG A 331 -21.68 17.38 -25.67
N PHE A 332 -22.07 17.79 -24.49
CA PHE A 332 -22.85 16.95 -23.60
C PHE A 332 -24.28 16.85 -24.18
N LYS A 333 -24.65 15.62 -24.51
CA LYS A 333 -26.00 15.30 -24.94
C LYS A 333 -26.78 14.73 -23.76
N PRO A 334 -27.30 15.56 -22.83
CA PRO A 334 -28.02 15.09 -21.64
C PRO A 334 -29.21 14.24 -22.07
N PHE A 335 -29.68 14.49 -23.22
CA PHE A 335 -30.83 13.85 -23.84
C PHE A 335 -30.49 12.59 -24.65
N ARG A 336 -29.23 12.20 -24.75
CA ARG A 336 -28.88 10.82 -25.13
C ARG A 336 -28.96 9.88 -23.93
N GLY A 337 -29.34 10.46 -22.80
CA GLY A 337 -29.67 9.96 -21.52
C GLY A 337 -29.19 8.60 -21.20
N GLY A 338 -28.24 8.46 -20.37
CA GLY A 338 -27.90 7.23 -19.72
C GLY A 338 -27.63 6.01 -20.59
N LYS A 339 -28.01 6.04 -21.84
CA LYS A 339 -27.63 4.99 -22.77
C LYS A 339 -26.23 5.33 -23.28
N LYS A 340 -25.22 4.88 -22.53
CA LYS A 340 -23.91 4.74 -23.12
C LYS A 340 -24.05 4.08 -24.49
N HIS A 341 -23.19 4.47 -25.42
CA HIS A 341 -23.13 3.85 -26.75
C HIS A 341 -23.03 2.32 -26.69
N GLN A 342 -22.49 1.82 -25.57
CA GLN A 342 -22.31 0.39 -25.28
C GLN A 342 -23.24 -0.05 -24.16
N PRO A 343 -23.83 -1.27 -24.24
CA PRO A 343 -24.72 -1.81 -23.23
C PRO A 343 -24.01 -2.12 -21.89
N GLN A 344 -22.68 -2.07 -21.84
CA GLN A 344 -21.86 -2.37 -20.68
C GLN A 344 -20.64 -1.46 -20.62
N ASP A 345 -20.14 -1.19 -19.40
CA ASP A 345 -18.91 -0.45 -19.20
C ASP A 345 -17.68 -1.26 -19.60
N SER A 346 -16.56 -0.56 -19.83
CA SER A 346 -15.26 -1.19 -20.05
C SER A 346 -14.80 -1.98 -18.83
N TYR A 347 -13.85 -2.89 -19.01
CA TYR A 347 -13.35 -3.76 -17.94
C TYR A 347 -12.75 -3.00 -16.78
N SER A 348 -12.06 -1.88 -17.03
CA SER A 348 -11.49 -1.05 -15.96
C SER A 348 -12.55 -0.45 -15.01
N LEU A 349 -13.82 -0.43 -15.41
CA LEU A 349 -14.96 -0.03 -14.58
C LEU A 349 -15.74 -1.25 -14.07
N ARG A 350 -16.21 -2.16 -14.93
CA ARG A 350 -17.09 -3.23 -14.49
C ARG A 350 -16.38 -4.44 -13.88
N CYS A 351 -15.08 -4.63 -14.13
CA CYS A 351 -14.30 -5.73 -13.57
C CYS A 351 -13.48 -5.33 -12.32
N ILE A 352 -13.78 -4.18 -11.72
CA ILE A 352 -13.11 -3.72 -10.49
C ILE A 352 -13.18 -4.79 -9.39
N PRO A 353 -14.34 -5.40 -9.06
CA PRO A 353 -14.39 -6.39 -7.99
C PRO A 353 -13.48 -7.60 -8.23
N GLN A 354 -13.35 -8.06 -9.47
CA GLN A 354 -12.51 -9.20 -9.82
C GLN A 354 -11.02 -8.86 -9.72
N VAL A 355 -10.62 -7.64 -10.10
CA VAL A 355 -9.21 -7.22 -10.13
C VAL A 355 -8.74 -6.77 -8.75
N HIS A 356 -9.44 -5.81 -8.13
CA HIS A 356 -9.09 -5.35 -6.78
C HIS A 356 -9.21 -6.50 -5.77
N GLY A 357 -10.26 -7.33 -5.91
CA GLY A 357 -10.49 -8.48 -5.05
C GLY A 357 -9.36 -9.50 -5.12
N ALA A 358 -8.82 -9.80 -6.30
CA ALA A 358 -7.69 -10.71 -6.43
C ALA A 358 -6.44 -10.16 -5.72
N VAL A 359 -6.22 -8.83 -5.76
CA VAL A 359 -5.10 -8.20 -5.04
C VAL A 359 -5.34 -8.24 -3.52
N ARG A 360 -6.59 -8.03 -3.05
CA ARG A 360 -6.96 -8.22 -1.63
C ARG A 360 -6.66 -9.64 -1.17
N ASP A 361 -7.06 -10.66 -1.94
CA ASP A 361 -6.82 -12.05 -1.60
C ASP A 361 -5.32 -12.38 -1.53
N ALA A 362 -4.49 -11.78 -2.40
CA ALA A 362 -3.04 -11.92 -2.34
C ALA A 362 -2.44 -11.31 -1.06
N VAL A 363 -2.90 -10.12 -0.66
CA VAL A 363 -2.48 -9.46 0.58
C VAL A 363 -2.91 -10.28 1.81
N GLU A 364 -4.14 -10.78 1.85
CA GLU A 364 -4.64 -11.62 2.95
C GLU A 364 -3.87 -12.95 3.06
N GLN A 365 -3.50 -13.56 1.94
CA GLN A 365 -2.65 -14.75 1.95
C GLN A 365 -1.27 -14.46 2.58
N ALA A 366 -0.66 -13.33 2.23
CA ALA A 366 0.62 -12.92 2.81
C ALA A 366 0.49 -12.64 4.32
N LYS A 367 -0.56 -11.96 4.76
CA LYS A 367 -0.81 -11.68 6.18
C LYS A 367 -0.82 -12.95 7.03
N ARG A 368 -1.43 -14.04 6.56
CA ARG A 368 -1.45 -15.33 7.27
C ARG A 368 -0.05 -15.87 7.52
N VAL A 369 0.87 -15.70 6.56
CA VAL A 369 2.26 -16.13 6.72
C VAL A 369 2.97 -15.25 7.75
N LEU A 370 2.79 -13.94 7.67
CA LEU A 370 3.42 -12.99 8.59
C LEU A 370 2.91 -13.15 10.03
N ASP A 371 1.62 -13.46 10.24
CA ASP A 371 1.04 -13.69 11.56
C ASP A 371 1.66 -14.91 12.27
N ILE A 372 2.00 -15.96 11.52
CA ILE A 372 2.75 -17.11 12.05
C ILE A 372 4.16 -16.69 12.43
N GLU A 373 4.85 -15.98 11.54
CA GLU A 373 6.26 -15.61 11.72
C GLU A 373 6.45 -14.61 12.88
N LEU A 374 5.48 -13.73 13.16
CA LEU A 374 5.53 -12.78 14.29
C LEU A 374 5.77 -13.45 15.64
N ASN A 375 5.35 -14.71 15.80
CA ASN A 375 5.44 -15.47 17.04
C ASN A 375 6.29 -16.74 16.88
N ALA A 376 7.08 -16.82 15.82
CA ALA A 376 7.99 -17.92 15.55
C ALA A 376 9.36 -17.72 16.22
N VAL A 377 10.07 -18.82 16.40
CA VAL A 377 11.50 -18.79 16.79
C VAL A 377 12.34 -18.90 15.52
N THR A 378 12.90 -17.78 15.10
CA THR A 378 13.72 -17.67 13.88
C THR A 378 15.19 -17.53 14.26
N ASP A 379 15.81 -18.61 14.73
CA ASP A 379 17.19 -18.65 15.22
C ASP A 379 17.84 -20.00 14.91
N ASN A 380 19.14 -20.14 15.14
CA ASN A 380 19.92 -21.38 15.05
C ASN A 380 21.24 -21.25 15.86
N PRO A 381 21.65 -22.31 16.59
CA PRO A 381 20.88 -23.50 16.96
C PRO A 381 19.76 -23.17 17.95
N LEU A 382 18.75 -24.04 18.01
CA LEU A 382 17.65 -23.96 18.95
C LEU A 382 17.95 -24.75 20.24
N VAL A 383 17.60 -24.18 21.39
CA VAL A 383 17.88 -24.73 22.72
C VAL A 383 16.60 -25.28 23.34
N PHE A 384 16.61 -26.54 23.78
CA PHE A 384 15.50 -27.24 24.44
C PHE A 384 15.96 -27.79 25.80
N PRO A 385 16.10 -26.92 26.84
CA PRO A 385 16.68 -27.30 28.09
C PRO A 385 15.91 -28.38 28.84
N ASP A 386 14.59 -28.41 28.65
CA ASP A 386 13.69 -29.34 29.34
C ASP A 386 13.52 -30.68 28.59
N ALA A 387 14.11 -30.85 27.38
CA ALA A 387 14.05 -32.09 26.65
C ALA A 387 14.85 -33.19 27.32
N GLN A 388 14.25 -34.40 27.40
CA GLN A 388 14.97 -35.59 27.86
C GLN A 388 15.88 -36.07 26.73
N ALA A 389 17.22 -36.13 27.01
CA ALA A 389 18.21 -36.46 26.00
C ALA A 389 19.42 -37.16 26.61
N GLU A 390 20.02 -38.05 25.82
CA GLU A 390 21.26 -38.74 26.19
C GLU A 390 22.50 -37.91 25.83
N HIS A 391 22.35 -37.06 24.79
CA HIS A 391 23.43 -36.23 24.24
C HIS A 391 22.97 -34.78 24.05
N VAL A 392 23.90 -33.83 24.18
CA VAL A 392 23.64 -32.39 24.06
C VAL A 392 23.07 -32.00 22.69
N GLU A 393 23.40 -32.68 21.61
CA GLU A 393 22.90 -32.46 20.23
C GLU A 393 21.40 -32.69 20.11
N GLN A 394 20.78 -33.43 21.03
CA GLN A 394 19.33 -33.61 21.11
C GLN A 394 18.61 -32.47 21.83
N GLN A 395 19.35 -31.61 22.56
CA GLN A 395 18.85 -30.45 23.28
C GLN A 395 19.28 -29.12 22.67
N VAL A 396 20.37 -29.12 21.89
CA VAL A 396 20.83 -27.96 21.12
C VAL A 396 20.88 -28.34 19.66
N ILE A 397 19.79 -28.07 18.94
CA ILE A 397 19.54 -28.61 17.61
C ILE A 397 19.85 -27.54 16.56
N SER A 398 20.79 -27.87 15.65
CA SER A 398 21.05 -27.06 14.46
C SER A 398 19.98 -27.32 13.40
N ALA A 399 19.28 -26.26 12.97
CA ALA A 399 18.14 -26.34 12.05
C ALA A 399 18.08 -25.11 11.13
N GLY A 400 17.14 -25.07 10.20
CA GLY A 400 16.98 -24.01 9.21
C GLY A 400 15.91 -22.96 9.57
N HIS A 401 15.60 -22.73 10.84
CA HIS A 401 14.51 -21.85 11.28
C HIS A 401 14.72 -20.35 10.99
N PHE A 402 15.91 -19.98 10.61
CA PHE A 402 16.27 -18.66 10.15
C PHE A 402 15.92 -18.38 8.69
N HIS A 403 15.58 -19.42 7.90
CA HIS A 403 15.50 -19.29 6.44
C HIS A 403 14.25 -18.50 6.00
N GLY A 404 14.46 -17.37 5.32
CA GLY A 404 13.41 -16.40 5.00
C GLY A 404 12.46 -16.80 3.84
N MET A 405 12.54 -18.03 3.28
CA MET A 405 11.75 -18.41 2.11
C MET A 405 10.22 -18.30 2.31
N PRO A 406 9.61 -18.63 3.45
CA PRO A 406 8.18 -18.42 3.66
C PRO A 406 7.75 -16.96 3.44
N LEU A 407 8.51 -16.02 4.01
CA LEU A 407 8.27 -14.58 3.84
C LEU A 407 8.58 -14.12 2.41
N ALA A 408 9.66 -14.62 1.81
CA ALA A 408 10.06 -14.26 0.46
C ALA A 408 8.96 -14.58 -0.56
N LEU A 409 8.39 -15.77 -0.52
CA LEU A 409 7.31 -16.18 -1.44
C LEU A 409 6.02 -15.41 -1.17
N ALA A 410 5.67 -15.15 0.10
CA ALA A 410 4.51 -14.34 0.45
C ALA A 410 4.65 -12.90 -0.11
N MET A 411 5.81 -12.28 0.06
CA MET A 411 6.07 -10.94 -0.48
C MET A 411 6.19 -10.93 -2.00
N SER A 412 6.73 -11.97 -2.63
CA SER A 412 6.76 -12.11 -4.09
C SER A 412 5.35 -12.11 -4.69
N TYR A 413 4.41 -12.79 -4.04
CA TYR A 413 3.01 -12.83 -4.49
C TYR A 413 2.36 -11.44 -4.41
N VAL A 414 2.53 -10.73 -3.30
CA VAL A 414 2.05 -9.34 -3.17
C VAL A 414 2.72 -8.41 -4.18
N LYS A 415 4.03 -8.53 -4.34
CA LYS A 415 4.81 -7.74 -5.29
C LYS A 415 4.30 -7.86 -6.72
N ALA A 416 3.90 -9.06 -7.16
CA ALA A 416 3.30 -9.28 -8.47
C ALA A 416 1.87 -8.71 -8.58
N ALA A 417 1.14 -8.59 -7.47
CA ALA A 417 -0.23 -8.09 -7.45
C ALA A 417 -0.32 -6.55 -7.50
N ILE A 418 0.65 -5.81 -6.96
CA ILE A 418 0.63 -4.35 -6.91
C ILE A 418 0.49 -3.69 -8.30
N PRO A 419 1.27 -4.06 -9.34
CA PRO A 419 1.15 -3.45 -10.67
C PRO A 419 -0.21 -3.72 -11.32
N VAL A 420 -0.87 -4.81 -10.98
CA VAL A 420 -2.22 -5.13 -11.49
C VAL A 420 -3.22 -4.08 -11.00
N LEU A 421 -3.17 -3.73 -9.70
CA LEU A 421 -4.01 -2.69 -9.12
C LEU A 421 -3.68 -1.31 -9.67
N ALA A 422 -2.39 -0.98 -9.79
CA ALA A 422 -1.94 0.28 -10.37
C ALA A 422 -2.36 0.44 -11.84
N SER A 423 -2.26 -0.63 -12.62
CA SER A 423 -2.62 -0.64 -14.03
C SER A 423 -4.10 -0.39 -14.26
N ILE A 424 -5.01 -1.04 -13.52
CA ILE A 424 -6.44 -0.81 -13.68
C ILE A 424 -6.84 0.61 -13.27
N SER A 425 -6.19 1.19 -12.25
CA SER A 425 -6.35 2.58 -11.84
C SER A 425 -5.93 3.55 -12.96
N GLU A 426 -4.74 3.36 -13.51
CA GLU A 426 -4.24 4.18 -14.62
C GLU A 426 -5.15 4.06 -15.86
N ARG A 427 -5.68 2.89 -16.18
CA ARG A 427 -6.64 2.73 -17.28
C ARG A 427 -7.93 3.52 -17.07
N ARG A 428 -8.41 3.66 -15.83
CA ARG A 428 -9.54 4.52 -15.50
C ARG A 428 -9.20 6.00 -15.69
N LEU A 429 -8.03 6.42 -15.19
CA LEU A 429 -7.53 7.78 -15.37
C LEU A 429 -7.41 8.13 -16.87
N ASN A 430 -6.78 7.26 -17.67
CA ASN A 430 -6.66 7.45 -19.12
C ASN A 430 -8.03 7.65 -19.77
N LYS A 431 -9.03 6.84 -19.39
CA LYS A 431 -10.38 6.98 -19.94
C LYS A 431 -11.04 8.31 -19.62
N LEU A 432 -10.76 8.90 -18.47
CA LEU A 432 -11.30 10.21 -18.10
C LEU A 432 -10.73 11.34 -18.96
N VAL A 433 -9.44 11.29 -19.29
CA VAL A 433 -8.78 12.37 -20.05
C VAL A 433 -8.91 12.22 -21.57
N ASP A 434 -9.21 11.02 -22.06
CA ASP A 434 -9.34 10.72 -23.50
C ASP A 434 -10.76 11.04 -23.99
N PRO A 435 -10.94 12.03 -24.90
CA PRO A 435 -12.25 12.44 -25.42
C PRO A 435 -12.96 11.34 -26.22
N ALA A 436 -12.24 10.34 -26.73
CA ALA A 436 -12.82 9.20 -27.41
C ALA A 436 -13.51 8.22 -26.45
N THR A 437 -13.14 8.22 -25.17
CA THR A 437 -13.59 7.23 -24.19
C THR A 437 -14.25 7.81 -22.95
N ASN A 438 -14.23 9.13 -22.72
CA ASN A 438 -14.70 9.80 -21.51
C ASN A 438 -16.19 10.12 -21.48
N ASP A 439 -16.94 9.62 -22.44
CA ASP A 439 -18.41 9.76 -22.51
C ASP A 439 -18.88 11.22 -22.51
N GLY A 440 -18.22 12.05 -23.31
CA GLY A 440 -18.59 13.45 -23.59
C GLY A 440 -18.02 14.48 -22.62
N LEU A 441 -17.15 14.09 -21.70
CA LEU A 441 -16.32 15.05 -20.96
C LEU A 441 -15.33 15.76 -21.92
N PRO A 442 -14.84 16.96 -21.57
CA PRO A 442 -13.85 17.63 -22.39
C PRO A 442 -12.54 16.87 -22.49
N ALA A 443 -11.83 17.04 -23.59
CA ALA A 443 -10.47 16.52 -23.75
C ALA A 443 -9.61 17.01 -22.60
N PHE A 444 -8.85 16.09 -21.98
CA PHE A 444 -7.96 16.39 -20.87
C PHE A 444 -8.60 17.11 -19.68
N LEU A 445 -9.93 17.06 -19.57
CA LEU A 445 -10.73 17.65 -18.49
C LEU A 445 -10.51 19.16 -18.30
N ILE A 446 -10.20 19.88 -19.37
CA ILE A 446 -9.99 21.33 -19.34
C ILE A 446 -11.02 22.07 -20.18
N GLY A 447 -11.40 23.26 -19.69
CA GLY A 447 -12.53 24.07 -20.15
C GLY A 447 -12.34 24.82 -21.43
N ASN A 448 -11.14 24.93 -21.97
CA ASN A 448 -10.85 25.77 -23.12
C ASN A 448 -10.59 24.95 -24.38
N GLU A 449 -11.40 25.17 -25.43
CA GLU A 449 -11.28 24.48 -26.71
C GLU A 449 -10.42 25.23 -27.74
N ASP A 450 -9.81 26.35 -27.39
CA ASP A 450 -9.00 27.14 -28.31
C ASP A 450 -7.59 26.55 -28.59
N GLY A 451 -7.27 25.43 -27.92
CA GLY A 451 -6.01 24.71 -28.12
C GLY A 451 -4.82 25.29 -27.38
N THR A 452 -5.05 26.28 -26.49
CA THR A 452 -3.97 26.88 -25.68
C THR A 452 -3.72 26.17 -24.36
N GLU A 453 -4.58 25.23 -23.96
CA GLU A 453 -4.53 24.57 -22.65
C GLU A 453 -4.41 23.04 -22.79
N SER A 454 -3.69 22.42 -21.88
CA SER A 454 -3.37 20.99 -21.87
C SER A 454 -4.05 20.21 -20.75
N GLY A 455 -4.49 20.87 -19.66
CA GLY A 455 -5.19 20.27 -18.54
C GLY A 455 -4.48 19.07 -17.94
N PHE A 456 -5.19 17.96 -17.80
CA PHE A 456 -4.71 16.72 -17.17
C PHE A 456 -3.94 15.77 -18.11
N MET A 457 -3.56 16.21 -19.32
CA MET A 457 -2.85 15.34 -20.28
C MET A 457 -1.62 14.68 -19.68
N ILE A 458 -0.75 15.44 -19.03
CA ILE A 458 0.53 14.95 -18.49
C ILE A 458 0.34 14.23 -17.14
N VAL A 459 -0.75 14.44 -16.44
CA VAL A 459 -1.11 13.65 -15.23
C VAL A 459 -1.22 12.16 -15.60
N GLN A 460 -1.80 11.84 -16.77
CA GLN A 460 -1.87 10.47 -17.27
C GLN A 460 -0.48 9.90 -17.60
N TYR A 461 0.41 10.70 -18.18
CA TYR A 461 1.78 10.27 -18.49
C TYR A 461 2.53 9.89 -17.21
N THR A 462 2.39 10.69 -16.15
CA THR A 462 2.99 10.41 -14.85
C THR A 462 2.50 9.09 -14.27
N ALA A 463 1.18 8.84 -14.30
CA ALA A 463 0.60 7.59 -13.86
C ALA A 463 1.12 6.38 -14.67
N ALA A 464 1.16 6.51 -16.00
CA ALA A 464 1.67 5.47 -16.89
C ALA A 464 3.16 5.17 -16.65
N ALA A 465 3.99 6.19 -16.40
CA ALA A 465 5.40 6.02 -16.07
C ALA A 465 5.59 5.24 -14.76
N ILE A 466 4.83 5.59 -13.71
CA ILE A 466 4.87 4.88 -12.42
C ILE A 466 4.42 3.42 -12.58
N VAL A 467 3.35 3.16 -13.33
CA VAL A 467 2.87 1.78 -13.60
C VAL A 467 3.91 0.95 -14.34
N ASN A 468 4.61 1.54 -15.31
CA ASN A 468 5.70 0.86 -16.01
C ASN A 468 6.85 0.50 -15.06
N ASP A 469 7.27 1.42 -14.19
CA ASP A 469 8.31 1.18 -13.19
C ASP A 469 7.88 0.10 -12.17
N LEU A 470 6.65 0.16 -11.65
CA LEU A 470 6.07 -0.89 -10.80
C LEU A 470 6.11 -2.26 -11.47
N THR A 471 5.78 -2.32 -12.77
CA THR A 471 5.81 -3.58 -13.54
C THR A 471 7.22 -4.12 -13.68
N SER A 472 8.22 -3.26 -13.89
CA SER A 472 9.63 -3.67 -13.99
C SER A 472 10.16 -4.27 -12.69
N ARG A 473 9.66 -3.80 -11.53
CA ARG A 473 10.02 -4.30 -10.19
C ARG A 473 9.22 -5.53 -9.75
N ALA A 474 8.20 -5.94 -10.49
CA ALA A 474 7.33 -7.06 -10.12
C ALA A 474 8.02 -8.44 -10.21
N MET A 475 9.16 -8.53 -10.88
CA MET A 475 9.91 -9.80 -11.00
C MET A 475 10.32 -10.31 -9.62
N PRO A 476 9.96 -11.56 -9.24
CA PRO A 476 10.34 -12.11 -7.94
C PRO A 476 11.86 -12.25 -7.80
N ALA A 477 12.44 -11.62 -6.75
CA ALA A 477 13.85 -11.80 -6.41
C ALA A 477 14.10 -13.19 -5.79
N SER A 478 13.10 -13.77 -5.13
CA SER A 478 13.15 -15.07 -4.46
C SER A 478 13.47 -16.25 -5.38
N VAL A 479 13.27 -16.11 -6.70
CA VAL A 479 13.60 -17.16 -7.68
C VAL A 479 15.08 -17.17 -8.10
N TYR A 480 15.87 -16.19 -7.64
CA TYR A 480 17.30 -16.05 -7.95
C TYR A 480 18.15 -16.25 -6.71
N SER A 481 18.41 -17.49 -6.37
CA SER A 481 19.34 -17.84 -5.28
C SER A 481 20.80 -17.66 -5.75
N ILE A 482 21.61 -17.01 -4.91
CA ILE A 482 23.05 -16.83 -5.12
C ILE A 482 23.77 -17.43 -3.91
N PRO A 483 24.60 -18.48 -4.07
CA PRO A 483 25.34 -19.09 -2.97
C PRO A 483 26.24 -18.08 -2.24
N THR A 484 26.26 -18.14 -0.91
CA THR A 484 27.06 -17.28 -0.03
C THR A 484 27.84 -18.11 0.99
N SER A 485 28.67 -17.49 1.83
CA SER A 485 29.41 -18.12 2.93
C SER A 485 30.24 -19.35 2.48
N ALA A 486 31.02 -19.20 1.39
CA ALA A 486 31.82 -20.29 0.80
C ALA A 486 31.00 -21.56 0.49
N ASN A 487 29.77 -21.35 -0.04
CA ASN A 487 28.76 -22.39 -0.34
C ASN A 487 28.16 -23.11 0.89
N ALA A 488 28.41 -22.66 2.12
CA ALA A 488 27.68 -23.16 3.28
C ALA A 488 26.20 -22.73 3.25
N GLU A 489 25.93 -21.54 2.65
CA GLU A 489 24.59 -21.02 2.34
C GLU A 489 24.35 -21.16 0.83
N ASP A 490 24.16 -22.38 0.35
CA ASP A 490 24.07 -22.72 -1.07
C ASP A 490 22.68 -22.45 -1.68
N HIS A 491 21.68 -22.14 -0.85
CA HIS A 491 20.34 -21.72 -1.23
C HIS A 491 19.84 -20.60 -0.31
N VAL A 492 19.54 -19.43 -0.87
CA VAL A 492 19.12 -18.22 -0.14
C VAL A 492 17.77 -17.72 -0.63
N SER A 493 17.01 -17.03 0.23
CA SER A 493 15.62 -16.64 -0.04
C SER A 493 15.45 -15.32 -0.77
N MET A 494 16.40 -14.37 -0.64
CA MET A 494 16.29 -12.98 -1.08
C MET A 494 15.07 -12.23 -0.48
N GLY A 495 14.50 -12.71 0.63
CA GLY A 495 13.27 -12.20 1.23
C GLY A 495 13.36 -10.74 1.68
N ALA A 496 14.54 -10.28 2.08
CA ALA A 496 14.78 -8.88 2.42
C ALA A 496 14.53 -7.95 1.23
N ASN A 497 14.97 -8.34 0.03
CA ASN A 497 14.69 -7.59 -1.20
C ASN A 497 13.20 -7.59 -1.54
N GLU A 498 12.51 -8.73 -1.38
CA GLU A 498 11.07 -8.82 -1.64
C GLU A 498 10.28 -7.87 -0.73
N ALA A 499 10.51 -7.92 0.59
CA ALA A 499 9.81 -7.08 1.55
C ALA A 499 10.08 -5.58 1.31
N ARG A 500 11.34 -5.21 1.04
CA ARG A 500 11.74 -3.83 0.73
C ARG A 500 11.11 -3.33 -0.57
N HIS A 501 11.05 -4.17 -1.62
CA HIS A 501 10.39 -3.81 -2.87
C HIS A 501 8.89 -3.60 -2.67
N VAL A 502 8.21 -4.48 -1.94
CA VAL A 502 6.76 -4.34 -1.65
C VAL A 502 6.48 -3.03 -0.92
N LEU A 503 7.30 -2.66 0.09
CA LEU A 503 7.13 -1.40 0.83
C LEU A 503 7.25 -0.19 -0.09
N ALA A 504 8.30 -0.13 -0.92
CA ALA A 504 8.52 0.96 -1.87
C ALA A 504 7.44 1.01 -2.96
N MET A 505 7.00 -0.17 -3.46
CA MET A 505 5.95 -0.25 -4.48
C MET A 505 4.58 0.15 -3.92
N ALA A 506 4.31 -0.04 -2.63
CA ALA A 506 3.11 0.46 -1.98
C ALA A 506 3.07 2.00 -1.98
N ASP A 507 4.21 2.67 -1.75
CA ASP A 507 4.30 4.14 -1.85
C ASP A 507 4.00 4.63 -3.27
N ASP A 508 4.52 3.95 -4.28
CA ASP A 508 4.30 4.30 -5.68
C ASP A 508 2.87 4.00 -6.13
N LEU A 509 2.25 2.92 -5.64
CA LEU A 509 0.81 2.66 -5.83
C LEU A 509 -0.03 3.81 -5.27
N GLY A 510 0.29 4.30 -4.07
CA GLY A 510 -0.38 5.45 -3.47
C GLY A 510 -0.34 6.70 -4.36
N LYS A 511 0.76 6.93 -5.07
CA LYS A 511 0.88 8.03 -6.05
C LYS A 511 -0.06 7.83 -7.24
N VAL A 512 -0.16 6.61 -7.80
CA VAL A 512 -1.08 6.32 -8.91
C VAL A 512 -2.54 6.55 -8.49
N LEU A 513 -2.93 6.08 -7.29
CA LEU A 513 -4.28 6.28 -6.75
C LEU A 513 -4.58 7.76 -6.49
N ALA A 514 -3.59 8.54 -6.04
CA ALA A 514 -3.72 9.98 -5.86
C ALA A 514 -3.97 10.70 -7.19
N LEU A 515 -3.25 10.32 -8.25
CA LEU A 515 -3.45 10.86 -9.59
C LEU A 515 -4.84 10.50 -10.14
N GLU A 516 -5.34 9.28 -9.90
CA GLU A 516 -6.71 8.92 -10.28
C GLU A 516 -7.75 9.75 -9.52
N LEU A 517 -7.63 9.87 -8.18
CA LEU A 517 -8.56 10.68 -7.35
C LEU A 517 -8.57 12.14 -7.78
N TYR A 518 -7.40 12.72 -8.03
CA TYR A 518 -7.27 14.10 -8.51
C TYR A 518 -7.96 14.30 -9.85
N THR A 519 -7.73 13.38 -10.80
CA THR A 519 -8.36 13.41 -12.13
C THR A 519 -9.86 13.16 -12.05
N ALA A 520 -10.28 12.17 -11.26
CA ALA A 520 -11.69 11.83 -11.08
C ALA A 520 -12.49 12.96 -10.42
N ALA A 521 -11.89 13.68 -9.47
CA ALA A 521 -12.53 14.85 -8.86
C ALA A 521 -12.81 15.95 -9.90
N GLN A 522 -11.85 16.23 -10.78
CA GLN A 522 -12.04 17.18 -11.88
C GLN A 522 -13.14 16.72 -12.84
N ALA A 523 -13.13 15.45 -13.21
CA ALA A 523 -14.13 14.86 -14.08
C ALA A 523 -15.53 14.86 -13.44
N LEU A 524 -15.61 14.60 -12.13
CA LEU A 524 -16.87 14.60 -11.38
C LEU A 524 -17.52 15.98 -11.34
N ASP A 525 -16.73 17.04 -11.11
CA ASP A 525 -17.24 18.42 -11.15
C ASP A 525 -17.80 18.75 -12.52
N LEU A 526 -17.03 18.45 -13.59
CA LEU A 526 -17.48 18.67 -14.95
C LEU A 526 -18.75 17.88 -15.28
N ARG A 527 -18.80 16.60 -14.89
CA ARG A 527 -19.98 15.75 -15.11
C ARG A 527 -21.21 16.29 -14.41
N ARG A 528 -21.09 16.61 -13.14
CA ARG A 528 -22.17 17.17 -12.32
C ARG A 528 -22.68 18.49 -12.90
N ASP A 529 -21.76 19.40 -13.22
CA ASP A 529 -22.11 20.71 -13.80
C ASP A 529 -22.81 20.56 -15.14
N MET A 530 -22.32 19.68 -16.03
CA MET A 530 -22.91 19.41 -17.33
C MET A 530 -24.35 18.88 -17.22
N ILE A 531 -24.58 17.89 -16.34
CA ILE A 531 -25.90 17.29 -16.17
C ILE A 531 -26.87 18.30 -15.54
N ASN A 532 -26.46 19.05 -14.52
CA ASN A 532 -27.31 20.03 -13.87
C ASN A 532 -27.55 21.28 -14.75
N ALA A 533 -26.58 21.68 -15.57
CA ALA A 533 -26.76 22.74 -16.55
C ALA A 533 -27.75 22.31 -17.64
N ALA A 534 -27.69 21.08 -18.12
CA ALA A 534 -28.64 20.53 -19.07
C ALA A 534 -30.09 20.54 -18.53
N ARG A 535 -30.26 20.25 -17.25
CA ARG A 535 -31.53 20.38 -16.54
C ARG A 535 -32.04 21.83 -16.56
N GLY A 536 -31.21 22.82 -16.26
CA GLY A 536 -31.57 24.23 -16.35
C GLY A 536 -31.86 24.72 -17.79
N LEU A 537 -31.23 24.09 -18.79
CA LEU A 537 -31.50 24.36 -20.19
C LEU A 537 -32.86 23.79 -20.62
N ALA A 538 -33.28 22.65 -20.12
CA ALA A 538 -34.59 22.06 -20.43
C ALA A 538 -35.74 23.04 -20.14
N ASP A 539 -35.63 23.84 -19.07
CA ASP A 539 -36.61 24.86 -18.71
C ASP A 539 -36.67 26.05 -19.71
N ARG A 540 -35.64 26.21 -20.55
CA ARG A 540 -35.48 27.32 -21.48
C ARG A 540 -35.66 26.89 -22.93
N VAL A 541 -35.91 25.62 -23.21
CA VAL A 541 -36.12 25.10 -24.58
C VAL A 541 -37.43 25.65 -25.11
N ASP A 542 -37.34 26.48 -26.14
CA ASP A 542 -38.50 26.85 -26.99
C ASP A 542 -38.77 25.70 -27.98
N ALA A 543 -39.67 24.80 -27.56
CA ALA A 543 -40.03 23.64 -28.37
C ALA A 543 -40.63 24.05 -29.73
N GLU A 544 -41.34 25.19 -29.79
CA GLU A 544 -41.90 25.70 -31.04
C GLU A 544 -40.82 26.31 -31.93
N GLY A 545 -39.90 27.09 -31.39
CA GLY A 545 -38.76 27.63 -32.14
C GLY A 545 -37.84 26.53 -32.64
N PHE A 546 -37.63 25.46 -31.83
CA PHE A 546 -36.91 24.27 -32.25
C PHE A 546 -37.60 23.56 -33.40
N ALA A 547 -38.89 23.27 -33.26
CA ALA A 547 -39.68 22.65 -34.34
C ALA A 547 -39.68 23.49 -35.62
N ALA A 548 -39.69 24.84 -35.50
CA ALA A 548 -39.61 25.74 -36.64
C ALA A 548 -38.24 25.70 -37.35
N LYS A 549 -37.13 25.62 -36.59
CA LYS A 549 -35.78 25.46 -37.17
C LYS A 549 -35.59 24.10 -37.86
N VAL A 550 -36.15 23.05 -37.30
CA VAL A 550 -36.12 21.71 -37.88
C VAL A 550 -37.02 21.59 -39.11
N GLN A 551 -37.99 22.49 -39.29
CA GLN A 551 -38.84 22.55 -40.50
C GLN A 551 -38.11 22.97 -41.78
N GLY A 552 -36.94 23.54 -41.73
CA GLY A 552 -36.05 23.62 -42.91
C GLY A 552 -35.53 22.26 -43.37
N GLY A 553 -35.83 21.19 -42.64
CA GLY A 553 -35.61 19.77 -42.83
C GLY A 553 -36.88 18.98 -42.47
N PRO A 554 -36.90 17.69 -42.50
CA PRO A 554 -38.07 16.87 -42.74
C PRO A 554 -38.82 16.44 -41.47
N LEU A 555 -39.52 17.31 -40.77
CA LEU A 555 -40.68 16.86 -39.99
C LEU A 555 -41.87 16.74 -40.95
N PRO A 556 -42.37 15.53 -41.23
CA PRO A 556 -43.22 15.30 -42.41
C PRO A 556 -44.66 15.81 -42.25
N SER A 557 -45.15 16.08 -41.02
CA SER A 557 -46.53 16.49 -40.81
C SER A 557 -46.71 17.42 -39.61
N ALA A 558 -47.87 18.11 -39.54
CA ALA A 558 -48.25 18.92 -38.39
C ALA A 558 -48.43 18.07 -37.10
N ASP A 559 -48.87 16.83 -37.24
CA ASP A 559 -49.08 15.91 -36.13
C ASP A 559 -47.73 15.45 -35.54
N ASP A 560 -46.73 15.20 -36.40
CA ASP A 560 -45.37 14.88 -35.94
C ASP A 560 -44.74 16.04 -35.15
N ARG A 561 -45.01 17.27 -35.58
CA ARG A 561 -44.57 18.47 -34.88
C ARG A 561 -45.21 18.60 -33.49
N ALA A 562 -46.51 18.38 -33.38
CA ALA A 562 -47.23 18.41 -32.11
C ALA A 562 -46.76 17.30 -31.18
N GLY A 563 -46.50 16.11 -31.70
CA GLY A 563 -45.91 15.00 -30.93
C GLY A 563 -44.51 15.31 -30.37
N PHE A 564 -43.66 15.94 -31.19
CA PHE A 564 -42.34 16.38 -30.80
C PHE A 564 -42.37 17.42 -29.65
N ILE A 565 -43.24 18.45 -29.80
CA ILE A 565 -43.43 19.47 -28.77
C ILE A 565 -43.90 18.84 -27.46
N ALA A 566 -44.86 17.91 -27.52
CA ALA A 566 -45.36 17.21 -26.34
C ALA A 566 -44.28 16.37 -25.67
N GLU A 567 -43.38 15.70 -26.39
CA GLU A 567 -42.23 14.97 -25.82
C GLU A 567 -41.26 15.92 -25.13
N VAL A 568 -40.94 17.08 -25.71
CA VAL A 568 -40.05 18.08 -25.10
C VAL A 568 -40.66 18.64 -23.82
N ASP A 569 -41.98 18.93 -23.82
CA ASP A 569 -42.66 19.46 -22.64
C ASP A 569 -42.77 18.43 -21.51
N ALA A 570 -43.04 17.16 -21.84
CA ALA A 570 -43.04 16.07 -20.87
C ALA A 570 -41.66 15.90 -20.22
N MET A 571 -40.61 15.89 -21.04
CA MET A 571 -39.24 15.82 -20.55
C MET A 571 -38.87 17.00 -19.65
N ARG A 572 -39.26 18.22 -20.06
CA ARG A 572 -39.03 19.44 -19.28
C ARG A 572 -39.67 19.34 -17.89
N ALA A 573 -40.93 18.90 -17.83
CA ALA A 573 -41.65 18.72 -16.59
C ALA A 573 -40.97 17.71 -15.67
N GLU A 574 -40.49 16.59 -16.22
CA GLU A 574 -39.80 15.55 -15.47
C GLU A 574 -38.43 16.02 -14.95
N LEU A 575 -37.63 16.69 -15.80
CA LEU A 575 -36.32 17.22 -15.38
C LEU A 575 -36.44 18.34 -14.36
N SER A 576 -37.46 19.19 -14.44
CA SER A 576 -37.71 20.27 -13.47
C SER A 576 -38.17 19.73 -12.11
N ALA A 577 -38.89 18.60 -12.10
CA ALA A 577 -39.34 17.95 -10.86
C ALA A 577 -38.26 17.13 -10.15
N ALA A 578 -37.20 16.71 -10.87
CA ALA A 578 -36.14 15.89 -10.31
C ALA A 578 -35.18 16.68 -9.40
N GLU A 579 -34.70 16.06 -8.32
CA GLU A 579 -33.61 16.60 -7.52
C GLU A 579 -32.32 16.77 -8.35
N PRO A 580 -31.43 17.72 -8.01
CA PRO A 580 -30.12 17.86 -8.65
C PRO A 580 -29.34 16.56 -8.62
N PHE A 581 -28.66 16.26 -9.71
CA PHE A 581 -27.80 15.08 -9.78
C PHE A 581 -26.57 15.24 -8.87
N HIS A 582 -26.26 14.20 -8.11
CA HIS A 582 -25.16 14.20 -7.15
C HIS A 582 -24.47 12.82 -7.07
N PRO A 583 -23.18 12.76 -6.70
CA PRO A 583 -22.47 11.51 -6.46
C PRO A 583 -22.97 10.79 -5.20
N GLY A 584 -22.56 9.55 -5.00
CA GLY A 584 -22.77 8.83 -3.75
C GLY A 584 -22.28 9.60 -2.55
N ALA A 585 -22.97 9.49 -1.40
CA ALA A 585 -22.70 10.31 -0.23
C ALA A 585 -21.24 10.20 0.27
N ALA A 586 -20.65 9.00 0.26
CA ALA A 586 -19.25 8.79 0.65
C ALA A 586 -18.27 9.42 -0.35
N VAL A 587 -18.56 9.28 -1.65
CA VAL A 587 -17.77 9.93 -2.72
C VAL A 587 -17.86 11.45 -2.59
N ALA A 588 -19.05 12.01 -2.31
CA ALA A 588 -19.23 13.45 -2.12
C ALA A 588 -18.36 14.01 -0.99
N ARG A 589 -18.28 13.29 0.14
CA ARG A 589 -17.43 13.72 1.27
C ARG A 589 -15.94 13.68 0.93
N ALA A 590 -15.48 12.63 0.27
CA ALA A 590 -14.08 12.53 -0.16
C ALA A 590 -13.74 13.60 -1.20
N HIS A 591 -14.64 13.83 -2.17
CA HIS A 591 -14.51 14.90 -3.16
C HIS A 591 -14.43 16.29 -2.49
N ALA A 592 -15.31 16.59 -1.52
CA ALA A 592 -15.28 17.85 -0.77
C ALA A 592 -13.95 18.02 -0.03
N ALA A 593 -13.47 16.98 0.67
CA ALA A 593 -12.18 17.03 1.37
C ALA A 593 -11.00 17.27 0.41
N LEU A 594 -11.04 16.70 -0.79
CA LEU A 594 -10.02 16.97 -1.81
C LEU A 594 -10.13 18.42 -2.30
N ARG A 595 -11.34 18.93 -2.53
CA ARG A 595 -11.58 20.30 -3.02
C ARG A 595 -11.27 21.39 -1.98
N GLU A 596 -11.32 21.09 -0.70
CA GLU A 596 -10.80 21.99 0.33
C GLU A 596 -9.30 22.26 0.17
N ALA A 597 -8.53 21.29 -0.30
CA ALA A 597 -7.08 21.40 -0.46
C ALA A 597 -6.65 21.75 -1.90
N ILE A 598 -7.42 21.32 -2.91
CA ILE A 598 -7.07 21.46 -4.33
C ILE A 598 -8.26 22.04 -5.08
N PRO A 599 -8.17 23.28 -5.59
CA PRO A 599 -9.26 23.93 -6.30
C PRO A 599 -9.49 23.30 -7.68
N PHE A 600 -10.69 23.49 -8.24
CA PHE A 600 -11.00 23.09 -9.61
C PHE A 600 -10.06 23.76 -10.61
N LEU A 601 -9.65 23.04 -11.65
CA LEU A 601 -8.83 23.57 -12.74
C LEU A 601 -9.71 24.20 -13.81
N GLU A 602 -9.83 25.53 -13.77
CA GLU A 602 -10.56 26.29 -14.81
C GLU A 602 -9.68 26.62 -16.02
N ARG A 603 -8.39 26.87 -15.78
CA ARG A 603 -7.35 27.16 -16.77
C ARG A 603 -6.05 26.52 -16.34
N ASP A 604 -5.17 26.28 -17.30
CA ASP A 604 -3.85 25.76 -17.03
C ASP A 604 -3.08 26.63 -16.01
N ARG A 605 -2.48 25.99 -15.05
CA ARG A 605 -1.56 26.53 -14.04
C ARG A 605 -0.54 25.47 -13.67
N ALA A 606 0.45 25.80 -12.85
CA ALA A 606 1.37 24.82 -12.31
C ALA A 606 0.60 23.81 -11.43
N LEU A 607 0.79 22.50 -11.69
CA LEU A 607 0.07 21.42 -11.01
C LEU A 607 0.93 20.65 -10.00
N ASP A 608 2.21 20.95 -9.87
CA ASP A 608 3.17 20.23 -9.03
C ASP A 608 2.77 20.22 -7.55
N ASP A 609 2.40 21.37 -6.98
CA ASP A 609 1.93 21.48 -5.60
C ASP A 609 0.60 20.76 -5.38
N GLU A 610 -0.29 20.74 -6.37
CA GLU A 610 -1.58 20.05 -6.29
C GLU A 610 -1.38 18.52 -6.33
N VAL A 611 -0.52 18.05 -7.22
CA VAL A 611 -0.13 16.62 -7.28
C VAL A 611 0.52 16.20 -5.98
N ALA A 612 1.47 16.98 -5.44
CA ALA A 612 2.10 16.71 -4.15
C ALA A 612 1.06 16.67 -3.01
N THR A 613 0.08 17.59 -3.04
CA THR A 613 -1.02 17.61 -2.06
C THR A 613 -1.92 16.39 -2.19
N ALA A 614 -2.30 15.98 -3.41
CA ALA A 614 -3.10 14.77 -3.61
C ALA A 614 -2.38 13.51 -3.10
N VAL A 615 -1.07 13.39 -3.38
CA VAL A 615 -0.24 12.30 -2.88
C VAL A 615 -0.19 12.28 -1.35
N ARG A 616 -0.01 13.44 -0.72
CA ARG A 616 -0.01 13.57 0.74
C ARG A 616 -1.35 13.17 1.35
N LEU A 617 -2.48 13.64 0.80
CA LEU A 617 -3.83 13.31 1.28
C LEU A 617 -4.11 11.80 1.23
N VAL A 618 -3.60 11.10 0.20
CA VAL A 618 -3.69 9.64 0.12
C VAL A 618 -2.78 8.97 1.15
N ALA A 619 -1.53 9.41 1.27
CA ALA A 619 -0.56 8.84 2.23
C ALA A 619 -1.01 9.00 3.69
N GLU A 620 -1.68 10.12 4.03
CA GLU A 620 -2.27 10.38 5.35
C GLU A 620 -3.62 9.66 5.57
N GLY A 621 -4.22 9.06 4.53
CA GLY A 621 -5.54 8.44 4.60
C GLY A 621 -6.69 9.43 4.77
N SER A 622 -6.46 10.73 4.55
CA SER A 622 -7.43 11.81 4.83
C SER A 622 -8.70 11.69 4.00
N LEU A 623 -8.58 11.35 2.71
CA LEU A 623 -9.72 11.19 1.80
C LEU A 623 -10.54 9.95 2.15
N LEU A 624 -9.88 8.86 2.50
CA LEU A 624 -10.54 7.63 2.95
C LEU A 624 -11.28 7.85 4.27
N ALA A 625 -10.65 8.54 5.23
CA ALA A 625 -11.28 8.92 6.48
C ALA A 625 -12.51 9.83 6.26
N ALA A 626 -12.43 10.79 5.34
CA ALA A 626 -13.55 11.64 4.98
C ALA A 626 -14.73 10.85 4.40
N SER A 627 -14.47 9.89 3.52
CA SER A 627 -15.51 9.02 2.93
C SER A 627 -16.28 8.19 3.97
N ARG A 628 -15.64 7.82 5.09
CA ARG A 628 -16.18 6.98 6.16
C ARG A 628 -16.92 7.74 7.27
N ARG A 629 -16.91 9.07 7.26
CA ARG A 629 -17.68 9.86 8.23
C ARG A 629 -19.18 9.59 8.04
N ALA A 630 -19.91 9.54 9.16
CA ALA A 630 -21.37 9.30 9.16
C ALA A 630 -22.15 10.51 8.63
#